data_10f6db673ba8f16605341c5c753af972
#
_entry.id   10f6db673ba8f16605341c5c753af972
#
_cell.length_a   1.000
_cell.length_b   1.000
_cell.length_c   1.000
_cell.angle_alpha   90.00
_cell.angle_beta   90.00
_cell.angle_gamma   90.00
#
_symmetry.space_group_name_H-M   'P 1'
#
loop_
_entity.id
_entity.type
_entity.pdbx_description
1 polymer ?
#
loop_
_entity_poly.entity_id
_entity_poly.type
_entity_poly.pdbx_seq_one_letter_code
_entity_poly.pdbx_strand_id
1 'polypeptide(L)'
;TKAVANGAIDLAADKEATVSLPVDWGRYRLEVETADPEGPATSYEFDAGWYVSASSTETPDGLEIALDKDTYTAGDVARLKISPHFGGELLVTVGADRLLKTVTATVPEGGATIDVPVGDDWGAGAYVTATLYRPGDAQESRMPTRAIGVKWLKVDPADKKLSVTLTPPEKTTPRQTLSIPVAVAGVQPGTQAYVTVAAVDVGILNLTNYKAPDPENWFFGQRMMGLELRDLYGLLIDGSLGTTGKLRTGGDGANMQAQGEPPTEKLVAFFSGIVELDAEGKATVDFDIPQFNGTVRVMAVAWTKEAVGHAVSDVIVRDPVVITAGLPRFLAPGDAATMRLDVANTDAPDGDYAVSIEGTGGLSIGSDGVPQKLTLAGGKRQSFTVPLIAVTPGDASITVKLANDSGTNVEQTLVLPVRPAQLPVTTRMVVDLKPNGGALRIDKELLAASLLDGASVSVGVSQAAAFDVPSLLMTLDRYPYGCSEQTTSRALPLLYLNEMAAGVGMAEDPDLHKRIQDAIYKVLNNQGSSGGFGLW
;
A
#
# COMPACT_ATOMS: atom_id res chain seq x y z
N THR A 1 4.29 -3.81 49.80
CA THR A 1 5.33 -4.10 48.78
C THR A 1 6.52 -4.77 49.45
N LYS A 2 6.96 -5.89 48.96
CA LYS A 2 8.13 -6.62 49.46
C LYS A 2 9.19 -6.58 48.38
N ALA A 3 10.42 -6.13 48.69
CA ALA A 3 11.53 -6.23 47.75
C ALA A 3 11.86 -7.70 47.51
N VAL A 4 11.89 -8.09 46.22
CA VAL A 4 12.16 -9.47 45.79
C VAL A 4 13.61 -9.61 45.39
N ALA A 5 14.18 -8.58 44.76
CA ALA A 5 15.57 -8.51 44.38
C ALA A 5 16.03 -7.04 44.37
N ASN A 6 17.33 -6.82 44.54
CA ASN A 6 18.00 -5.54 44.34
C ASN A 6 19.39 -5.78 43.75
N GLY A 7 19.91 -4.78 43.05
CA GLY A 7 21.24 -4.85 42.45
C GLY A 7 21.64 -3.51 41.86
N ALA A 8 22.89 -3.39 41.47
CA ALA A 8 23.39 -2.22 40.76
C ALA A 8 23.83 -2.62 39.34
N ILE A 9 23.69 -1.71 38.41
CA ILE A 9 24.05 -1.87 37.01
C ILE A 9 24.74 -0.60 36.51
N ASP A 10 25.87 -0.76 35.85
CA ASP A 10 26.56 0.35 35.22
C ASP A 10 26.03 0.60 33.83
N LEU A 11 25.55 1.82 33.60
CA LEU A 11 25.06 2.25 32.31
C LEU A 11 26.14 3.02 31.55
N ALA A 12 26.53 2.55 30.38
CA ALA A 12 27.41 3.28 29.50
C ALA A 12 26.59 4.12 28.49
N ALA A 13 27.12 5.27 28.09
CA ALA A 13 26.48 6.11 27.07
C ALA A 13 26.28 5.29 25.78
N ASP A 14 25.10 5.41 25.20
CA ASP A 14 24.69 4.78 23.93
C ASP A 14 24.71 3.24 23.91
N LYS A 15 24.63 2.60 25.09
CA LYS A 15 24.51 1.14 25.18
C LYS A 15 23.29 0.74 26.01
N GLU A 16 22.57 -0.23 25.48
CA GLU A 16 21.48 -0.88 26.20
C GLU A 16 22.06 -1.79 27.30
N ALA A 17 21.39 -1.79 28.45
CA ALA A 17 21.70 -2.70 29.53
C ALA A 17 20.53 -3.61 29.83
N THR A 18 20.77 -4.93 29.85
CA THR A 18 19.73 -5.93 30.11
C THR A 18 19.83 -6.44 31.54
N VAL A 19 18.74 -6.40 32.28
CA VAL A 19 18.63 -7.00 33.60
C VAL A 19 17.70 -8.21 33.51
N SER A 20 18.23 -9.37 33.93
CA SER A 20 17.44 -10.61 33.99
C SER A 20 17.35 -11.08 35.43
N LEU A 21 16.14 -11.26 35.92
CA LEU A 21 15.86 -11.71 37.27
C LEU A 21 14.88 -12.87 37.23
N PRO A 22 15.14 -13.98 37.93
CA PRO A 22 14.12 -15.00 38.15
C PRO A 22 13.08 -14.45 39.10
N VAL A 23 11.80 -14.48 38.66
CA VAL A 23 10.67 -14.04 39.45
C VAL A 23 9.57 -15.11 39.43
N ASP A 24 8.89 -15.30 40.56
CA ASP A 24 7.69 -16.12 40.63
C ASP A 24 6.51 -15.41 39.95
N TRP A 25 5.41 -16.11 39.80
CA TRP A 25 4.20 -15.50 39.25
C TRP A 25 3.65 -14.40 40.16
N GLY A 26 3.41 -13.22 39.61
CA GLY A 26 2.87 -12.11 40.36
C GLY A 26 3.01 -10.76 39.68
N ARG A 27 2.52 -9.74 40.33
CA ARG A 27 2.67 -8.36 39.90
C ARG A 27 3.91 -7.75 40.55
N TYR A 28 4.75 -7.15 39.73
CA TYR A 28 6.03 -6.57 40.12
C TYR A 28 6.10 -5.11 39.70
N ARG A 29 6.93 -4.38 40.44
CA ARG A 29 7.34 -3.04 40.09
C ARG A 29 8.87 -3.01 40.09
N LEU A 30 9.45 -2.72 38.95
CA LEU A 30 10.85 -2.42 38.80
C LEU A 30 11.05 -0.92 39.09
N GLU A 31 11.90 -0.62 40.04
CA GLU A 31 12.34 0.74 40.33
C GLU A 31 13.81 0.86 39.96
N VAL A 32 14.13 1.88 39.18
CA VAL A 32 15.52 2.18 38.77
C VAL A 32 15.81 3.60 39.21
N GLU A 33 16.85 3.76 40.02
CA GLU A 33 17.28 5.05 40.55
C GLU A 33 18.80 5.17 40.42
N THR A 34 19.27 6.39 40.30
CA THR A 34 20.71 6.65 40.27
C THR A 34 21.28 6.56 41.67
N ALA A 35 22.61 6.35 41.78
CA ALA A 35 23.30 6.36 43.08
C ALA A 35 23.23 7.72 43.79
N ASP A 36 22.91 8.79 43.07
CA ASP A 36 22.67 10.11 43.62
C ASP A 36 21.20 10.19 44.08
N PRO A 37 20.91 10.44 45.38
CA PRO A 37 19.55 10.54 45.90
C PRO A 37 18.68 11.67 45.27
N GLU A 38 19.30 12.70 44.68
CA GLU A 38 18.62 13.76 43.95
C GLU A 38 18.60 13.50 42.42
N GLY A 39 19.13 12.38 41.97
CA GLY A 39 19.19 12.00 40.58
C GLY A 39 17.86 11.45 40.01
N PRO A 40 17.79 11.24 38.71
CA PRO A 40 16.61 10.71 38.07
C PRO A 40 16.28 9.28 38.55
N ALA A 41 14.98 9.04 38.76
CA ALA A 41 14.43 7.74 39.07
C ALA A 41 13.26 7.43 38.11
N THR A 42 13.06 6.17 37.80
CA THR A 42 11.94 5.69 37.00
C THR A 42 11.40 4.38 37.56
N SER A 43 10.17 4.07 37.26
CA SER A 43 9.59 2.79 37.64
C SER A 43 8.74 2.21 36.49
N TYR A 44 8.73 0.90 36.42
CA TYR A 44 7.94 0.14 35.46
C TYR A 44 7.21 -1.00 36.15
N GLU A 45 5.90 -1.05 36.02
CA GLU A 45 5.08 -2.13 36.55
C GLU A 45 4.85 -3.19 35.48
N PHE A 46 5.00 -4.44 35.85
CA PHE A 46 4.77 -5.58 34.98
C PHE A 46 4.24 -6.78 35.75
N ASP A 47 3.54 -7.64 35.03
CA ASP A 47 3.07 -8.90 35.55
C ASP A 47 4.00 -10.01 35.03
N ALA A 48 4.50 -10.83 35.95
CA ALA A 48 5.33 -11.99 35.64
C ALA A 48 4.50 -13.26 35.73
N GLY A 49 4.71 -14.12 34.78
CA GLY A 49 3.98 -15.37 34.68
C GLY A 49 2.59 -15.19 34.08
N TRP A 50 1.77 -16.16 34.33
CA TRP A 50 0.42 -16.29 33.79
C TRP A 50 -0.63 -15.60 34.69
N TYR A 51 -0.33 -14.36 35.10
CA TYR A 51 -1.17 -13.62 36.04
C TYR A 51 -2.18 -12.76 35.29
N VAL A 52 -3.46 -12.99 35.59
CA VAL A 52 -4.56 -12.12 35.18
C VAL A 52 -5.06 -11.38 36.42
N SER A 53 -5.03 -10.07 36.36
CA SER A 53 -5.53 -9.24 37.47
C SER A 53 -7.05 -9.21 37.49
N ALA A 54 -7.67 -9.71 38.55
CA ALA A 54 -9.12 -9.71 38.75
C ALA A 54 -9.62 -8.36 39.28
N SER A 55 -9.25 -7.23 38.64
CA SER A 55 -9.48 -5.94 39.33
C SER A 55 -10.24 -4.87 38.55
N SER A 56 -11.02 -5.16 37.54
CA SER A 56 -11.83 -4.10 36.99
C SER A 56 -13.26 -4.15 37.53
N THR A 57 -13.56 -3.26 38.47
CA THR A 57 -14.92 -2.90 38.84
C THR A 57 -15.69 -2.26 37.68
N GLU A 58 -15.04 -2.00 36.57
CA GLU A 58 -15.61 -1.36 35.37
C GLU A 58 -16.47 -2.31 34.53
N THR A 59 -16.26 -3.63 34.61
CA THR A 59 -17.06 -4.64 33.88
C THR A 59 -17.42 -5.80 34.83
N PRO A 60 -18.41 -5.66 35.68
CA PRO A 60 -18.75 -6.67 36.68
C PRO A 60 -19.21 -8.00 36.10
N ASP A 61 -19.62 -8.05 34.84
CA ASP A 61 -19.96 -9.25 34.06
C ASP A 61 -18.79 -9.77 33.18
N GLY A 62 -17.63 -9.13 33.26
CA GLY A 62 -16.39 -9.59 32.61
C GLY A 62 -15.76 -10.75 33.38
N LEU A 63 -15.37 -11.80 32.66
CA LEU A 63 -14.58 -12.92 33.18
C LEU A 63 -13.16 -12.82 32.62
N GLU A 64 -12.19 -12.63 33.50
CA GLU A 64 -10.79 -12.60 33.08
C GLU A 64 -10.27 -14.01 32.82
N ILE A 65 -9.74 -14.21 31.60
CA ILE A 65 -9.18 -15.46 31.16
C ILE A 65 -7.81 -15.28 30.52
N ALA A 66 -6.90 -16.21 30.77
CA ALA A 66 -5.56 -16.20 30.20
C ALA A 66 -5.16 -17.61 29.71
N LEU A 67 -4.32 -17.63 28.69
CA LEU A 67 -3.72 -18.84 28.15
C LEU A 67 -2.25 -18.93 28.57
N ASP A 68 -1.72 -20.13 28.79
CA ASP A 68 -0.35 -20.38 29.26
C ASP A 68 0.71 -20.20 28.18
N LYS A 69 0.33 -20.12 26.91
CA LYS A 69 1.23 -19.89 25.77
C LYS A 69 0.61 -18.87 24.80
N ASP A 70 1.44 -18.18 24.05
CA ASP A 70 1.01 -17.28 22.97
C ASP A 70 0.62 -18.05 21.69
N THR A 71 1.16 -19.24 21.48
CA THR A 71 0.92 -20.07 20.30
C THR A 71 0.99 -21.55 20.68
N TYR A 72 0.12 -22.33 20.09
CA TYR A 72 -0.01 -23.79 20.30
C TYR A 72 0.21 -24.53 19.00
N THR A 73 0.50 -25.83 19.12
CA THR A 73 0.48 -26.77 18.01
C THR A 73 -0.68 -27.72 18.15
N ALA A 74 -1.14 -28.32 17.04
CA ALA A 74 -2.15 -29.37 17.07
C ALA A 74 -1.68 -30.52 17.98
N GLY A 75 -2.56 -30.97 18.86
CA GLY A 75 -2.26 -31.97 19.89
C GLY A 75 -1.75 -31.43 21.22
N ASP A 76 -1.43 -30.13 21.32
CA ASP A 76 -1.13 -29.49 22.60
C ASP A 76 -2.36 -29.48 23.51
N VAL A 77 -2.13 -29.28 24.81
CA VAL A 77 -3.17 -28.95 25.77
C VAL A 77 -2.97 -27.50 26.21
N ALA A 78 -3.89 -26.63 25.82
CA ALA A 78 -3.91 -25.25 26.27
C ALA A 78 -4.48 -25.17 27.70
N ARG A 79 -3.78 -24.52 28.59
CA ARG A 79 -4.23 -24.30 29.96
C ARG A 79 -4.87 -22.93 30.05
N LEU A 80 -6.21 -22.94 30.18
CA LEU A 80 -7.01 -21.75 30.33
C LEU A 80 -7.17 -21.42 31.81
N LYS A 81 -6.54 -20.37 32.28
CA LYS A 81 -6.73 -19.85 33.63
C LYS A 81 -7.98 -18.98 33.68
N ILE A 82 -8.81 -19.24 34.64
CA ILE A 82 -10.02 -18.49 34.95
C ILE A 82 -9.83 -17.75 36.27
N SER A 83 -10.01 -16.43 36.26
CA SER A 83 -9.94 -15.55 37.46
C SER A 83 -11.31 -14.89 37.64
N PRO A 84 -12.21 -15.55 38.39
CA PRO A 84 -13.59 -15.08 38.53
C PRO A 84 -13.76 -14.14 39.70
N HIS A 85 -14.84 -13.35 39.68
CA HIS A 85 -15.31 -12.56 40.83
C HIS A 85 -16.21 -13.37 41.78
N PHE A 86 -16.68 -14.53 41.36
CA PHE A 86 -17.53 -15.44 42.11
C PHE A 86 -17.35 -16.89 41.63
N GLY A 87 -17.61 -17.85 42.49
CA GLY A 87 -17.63 -19.26 42.11
C GLY A 87 -18.91 -19.66 41.39
N GLY A 88 -18.84 -20.69 40.56
CA GLY A 88 -20.01 -21.17 39.81
C GLY A 88 -19.70 -22.27 38.79
N GLU A 89 -20.68 -22.54 37.93
CA GLU A 89 -20.53 -23.50 36.83
C GLU A 89 -20.00 -22.78 35.57
N LEU A 90 -18.93 -23.31 35.05
CA LEU A 90 -18.23 -22.78 33.86
C LEU A 90 -18.59 -23.59 32.62
N LEU A 91 -18.93 -22.90 31.57
CA LEU A 91 -18.98 -23.44 30.20
C LEU A 91 -17.86 -22.77 29.39
N VAL A 92 -16.91 -23.56 28.91
CA VAL A 92 -15.93 -23.12 27.92
C VAL A 92 -16.37 -23.62 26.56
N THR A 93 -16.47 -22.71 25.59
CA THR A 93 -16.72 -23.06 24.19
C THR A 93 -15.53 -22.62 23.35
N VAL A 94 -15.10 -23.47 22.45
CA VAL A 94 -14.06 -23.18 21.47
C VAL A 94 -14.69 -23.20 20.10
N GLY A 95 -14.52 -22.10 19.35
CA GLY A 95 -15.13 -21.98 18.04
C GLY A 95 -14.44 -20.97 17.13
N ALA A 96 -14.61 -21.12 15.84
CA ALA A 96 -14.14 -20.24 14.79
C ALA A 96 -15.29 -19.89 13.83
N ASP A 97 -15.49 -20.67 12.80
CA ASP A 97 -16.66 -20.68 11.89
C ASP A 97 -17.74 -21.69 12.33
N ARG A 98 -17.36 -22.62 13.19
CA ARG A 98 -18.21 -23.62 13.82
C ARG A 98 -17.78 -23.86 15.25
N LEU A 99 -18.64 -24.51 16.02
CA LEU A 99 -18.28 -24.99 17.34
C LEU A 99 -17.32 -26.18 17.22
N LEU A 100 -16.13 -26.04 17.82
CA LEU A 100 -15.06 -27.02 17.77
C LEU A 100 -15.04 -27.90 19.03
N LYS A 101 -15.21 -27.28 20.20
CA LYS A 101 -15.13 -27.97 21.49
C LYS A 101 -15.99 -27.30 22.54
N THR A 102 -16.48 -28.08 23.50
CA THR A 102 -17.08 -27.60 24.75
C THR A 102 -16.44 -28.30 25.93
N VAL A 103 -16.22 -27.57 27.01
CA VAL A 103 -15.74 -28.10 28.29
C VAL A 103 -16.58 -27.46 29.41
N THR A 104 -17.02 -28.26 30.37
CA THR A 104 -17.73 -27.78 31.57
C THR A 104 -16.92 -28.09 32.80
N ALA A 105 -16.95 -27.20 33.79
CA ALA A 105 -16.26 -27.36 35.06
C ALA A 105 -16.91 -26.49 36.15
N THR A 106 -16.82 -26.93 37.40
CA THR A 106 -17.15 -26.09 38.56
C THR A 106 -15.91 -25.28 38.94
N VAL A 107 -16.05 -23.96 39.01
CA VAL A 107 -14.96 -23.04 39.36
C VAL A 107 -15.21 -22.41 40.70
N PRO A 108 -14.30 -22.56 41.68
CA PRO A 108 -14.40 -21.88 42.97
C PRO A 108 -14.10 -20.38 42.84
N GLU A 109 -14.43 -19.59 43.83
CA GLU A 109 -14.18 -18.13 43.86
C GLU A 109 -12.68 -17.78 43.69
N GLY A 110 -11.77 -18.65 44.11
CA GLY A 110 -10.33 -18.48 43.94
C GLY A 110 -9.81 -18.76 42.51
N GLY A 111 -10.71 -19.13 41.59
CA GLY A 111 -10.35 -19.46 40.20
C GLY A 111 -9.97 -20.91 39.97
N ALA A 112 -9.74 -21.25 38.70
CA ALA A 112 -9.35 -22.59 38.28
C ALA A 112 -8.51 -22.52 36.99
N THR A 113 -7.85 -23.62 36.68
CA THR A 113 -7.18 -23.84 35.38
C THR A 113 -7.91 -24.98 34.68
N ILE A 114 -8.31 -24.75 33.45
CA ILE A 114 -9.07 -25.69 32.62
C ILE A 114 -8.19 -26.13 31.45
N ASP A 115 -8.06 -27.43 31.28
CA ASP A 115 -7.33 -28.00 30.15
C ASP A 115 -8.22 -28.05 28.90
N VAL A 116 -7.74 -27.44 27.83
CA VAL A 116 -8.42 -27.38 26.54
C VAL A 116 -7.52 -28.06 25.48
N PRO A 117 -7.79 -29.29 25.09
CA PRO A 117 -7.04 -29.99 24.04
C PRO A 117 -7.20 -29.28 22.69
N VAL A 118 -6.08 -28.96 22.05
CA VAL A 118 -6.02 -28.28 20.75
C VAL A 118 -6.17 -29.31 19.63
N GLY A 119 -7.20 -29.17 18.81
CA GLY A 119 -7.46 -30.03 17.67
C GLY A 119 -6.62 -29.69 16.44
N ASP A 120 -6.43 -30.64 15.56
CA ASP A 120 -5.75 -30.52 14.27
C ASP A 120 -6.60 -29.78 13.22
N ASP A 121 -7.90 -29.71 13.42
CA ASP A 121 -8.88 -29.04 12.55
C ASP A 121 -9.17 -27.57 12.93
N TRP A 122 -8.38 -26.98 13.85
CA TRP A 122 -8.59 -25.59 14.31
C TRP A 122 -7.98 -24.53 13.39
N GLY A 123 -7.28 -24.94 12.33
CA GLY A 123 -6.68 -24.04 11.34
C GLY A 123 -5.67 -23.09 11.97
N ALA A 124 -5.87 -21.78 11.79
CA ALA A 124 -4.99 -20.74 12.34
C ALA A 124 -5.24 -20.46 13.84
N GLY A 125 -6.30 -21.05 14.40
CA GLY A 125 -6.70 -20.86 15.79
C GLY A 125 -8.21 -20.78 15.97
N ALA A 126 -8.61 -20.59 17.21
CA ALA A 126 -10.01 -20.51 17.59
C ALA A 126 -10.23 -19.51 18.73
N TYR A 127 -11.44 -19.02 18.86
CA TYR A 127 -11.84 -18.24 20.02
C TYR A 127 -12.26 -19.18 21.16
N VAL A 128 -11.66 -18.99 22.30
CA VAL A 128 -12.05 -19.62 23.56
C VAL A 128 -12.97 -18.64 24.29
N THR A 129 -14.23 -19.01 24.46
CA THR A 129 -15.20 -18.24 25.21
C THR A 129 -15.51 -18.99 26.51
N ALA A 130 -15.31 -18.34 27.62
CA ALA A 130 -15.60 -18.88 28.93
C ALA A 130 -16.80 -18.13 29.55
N THR A 131 -17.84 -18.85 29.90
CA THR A 131 -19.03 -18.28 30.54
C THR A 131 -19.23 -18.94 31.89
N LEU A 132 -19.18 -18.15 32.96
CA LEU A 132 -19.37 -18.59 34.33
C LEU A 132 -20.76 -18.20 34.81
N TYR A 133 -21.49 -19.17 35.35
CA TYR A 133 -22.82 -19.00 35.87
C TYR A 133 -22.87 -19.34 37.35
N ARG A 134 -23.65 -18.59 38.13
CA ARG A 134 -24.02 -18.92 39.48
C ARG A 134 -25.52 -18.85 39.65
N PRO A 135 -26.11 -19.55 40.65
CA PRO A 135 -27.52 -19.41 41.00
C PRO A 135 -27.79 -17.95 41.38
N GLY A 136 -28.88 -17.39 40.84
CA GLY A 136 -29.32 -16.04 41.18
C GLY A 136 -30.10 -16.05 42.47
N ASP A 137 -29.61 -15.39 43.52
CA ASP A 137 -30.42 -14.96 44.64
C ASP A 137 -30.54 -13.43 44.58
N ALA A 138 -31.70 -12.98 44.11
CA ALA A 138 -31.95 -11.55 43.86
C ALA A 138 -32.02 -10.71 45.15
N GLN A 139 -32.07 -11.33 46.32
CA GLN A 139 -32.17 -10.60 47.59
C GLN A 139 -30.82 -10.36 48.27
N GLU A 140 -29.79 -11.15 47.95
CA GLU A 140 -28.51 -11.07 48.68
C GLU A 140 -27.34 -10.48 47.90
N SER A 141 -27.40 -10.38 46.56
CA SER A 141 -26.25 -9.94 45.78
C SER A 141 -26.61 -9.03 44.59
N ARG A 142 -25.94 -7.87 44.54
CA ARG A 142 -25.97 -6.95 43.38
C ARG A 142 -24.99 -7.36 42.26
N MET A 143 -24.25 -8.46 42.45
CA MET A 143 -23.30 -8.97 41.46
C MET A 143 -24.03 -9.76 40.37
N PRO A 144 -23.54 -9.72 39.11
CA PRO A 144 -24.11 -10.50 38.02
C PRO A 144 -24.17 -12.00 38.31
N THR A 145 -25.18 -12.69 37.78
CA THR A 145 -25.28 -14.15 37.86
C THR A 145 -24.50 -14.85 36.77
N ARG A 146 -23.92 -14.07 35.85
CA ARG A 146 -23.12 -14.53 34.72
C ARG A 146 -21.91 -13.61 34.51
N ALA A 147 -20.75 -14.22 34.18
CA ALA A 147 -19.58 -13.50 33.71
C ALA A 147 -19.04 -14.20 32.43
N ILE A 148 -18.57 -13.44 31.45
CA ILE A 148 -18.09 -13.92 30.19
C ILE A 148 -16.71 -13.36 29.85
N GLY A 149 -15.82 -14.23 29.32
CA GLY A 149 -14.51 -13.88 28.80
C GLY A 149 -14.28 -14.49 27.43
N VAL A 150 -13.54 -13.81 26.56
CA VAL A 150 -13.19 -14.30 25.22
C VAL A 150 -11.70 -14.09 24.99
N LYS A 151 -11.03 -15.11 24.47
CA LYS A 151 -9.61 -15.05 24.12
C LYS A 151 -9.35 -15.77 22.79
N TRP A 152 -8.49 -15.20 21.96
CA TRP A 152 -8.00 -15.89 20.77
C TRP A 152 -6.90 -16.87 21.16
N LEU A 153 -7.04 -18.13 20.76
CA LEU A 153 -6.04 -19.18 20.88
C LEU A 153 -5.42 -19.38 19.51
N LYS A 154 -4.15 -19.00 19.37
CA LYS A 154 -3.41 -19.09 18.12
C LYS A 154 -2.81 -20.48 17.96
N VAL A 155 -2.99 -21.08 16.78
CA VAL A 155 -2.34 -22.33 16.40
C VAL A 155 -1.26 -22.05 15.35
N ASP A 156 -0.07 -22.63 15.53
CA ASP A 156 1.01 -22.52 14.55
C ASP A 156 0.66 -23.33 13.31
N PRO A 157 0.66 -22.72 12.13
CA PRO A 157 0.40 -23.42 10.88
C PRO A 157 1.53 -24.38 10.46
N ALA A 158 2.65 -24.44 11.20
CA ALA A 158 3.78 -25.34 10.97
C ALA A 158 4.30 -25.34 9.51
N ASP A 159 4.15 -26.44 8.81
CA ASP A 159 4.64 -26.69 7.44
C ASP A 159 3.91 -25.90 6.34
N LYS A 160 2.88 -25.11 6.72
CA LYS A 160 2.18 -24.22 5.76
C LYS A 160 2.89 -22.87 5.57
N LYS A 161 4.05 -22.69 6.20
CA LYS A 161 4.92 -21.52 6.01
C LYS A 161 6.12 -21.87 5.16
N LEU A 162 6.36 -21.05 4.14
CA LEU A 162 7.56 -21.10 3.31
C LEU A 162 8.56 -20.05 3.80
N SER A 163 9.83 -20.40 3.85
CA SER A 163 10.89 -19.44 4.13
C SER A 163 11.40 -18.87 2.81
N VAL A 164 11.09 -17.61 2.53
CA VAL A 164 11.50 -16.90 1.32
C VAL A 164 12.74 -16.07 1.62
N THR A 165 13.75 -16.17 0.78
CA THR A 165 14.98 -15.39 0.86
C THR A 165 15.20 -14.63 -0.44
N LEU A 166 15.43 -13.32 -0.32
CA LEU A 166 15.80 -12.44 -1.41
C LEU A 166 17.26 -12.05 -1.25
N THR A 167 18.06 -12.15 -2.29
CA THR A 167 19.47 -11.75 -2.31
C THR A 167 19.79 -10.78 -3.44
N PRO A 168 19.07 -9.64 -3.56
CA PRO A 168 19.46 -8.60 -4.50
C PRO A 168 20.75 -7.91 -4.02
N PRO A 169 21.46 -7.19 -4.90
CA PRO A 169 22.56 -6.34 -4.49
C PRO A 169 22.06 -5.21 -3.55
N GLU A 170 22.83 -4.85 -2.55
CA GLU A 170 22.48 -3.74 -1.64
C GLU A 170 22.37 -2.40 -2.39
N LYS A 171 23.22 -2.24 -3.43
CA LYS A 171 23.28 -1.04 -4.25
C LYS A 171 23.49 -1.39 -5.71
N THR A 172 22.84 -0.62 -6.58
CA THR A 172 22.99 -0.69 -8.03
C THR A 172 22.94 0.71 -8.66
N THR A 173 23.31 0.83 -9.93
CA THR A 173 23.15 2.07 -10.70
C THR A 173 21.88 1.98 -11.56
N PRO A 174 21.26 3.10 -11.92
CA PRO A 174 20.15 3.11 -12.88
C PRO A 174 20.61 2.71 -14.30
N ARG A 175 19.64 2.54 -15.21
CA ARG A 175 19.87 2.20 -16.63
C ARG A 175 20.56 0.85 -16.83
N GLN A 176 20.31 -0.09 -15.93
CA GLN A 176 20.77 -1.47 -16.05
C GLN A 176 19.74 -2.45 -15.46
N THR A 177 19.95 -3.71 -15.76
CA THR A 177 19.11 -4.80 -15.24
C THR A 177 19.45 -5.07 -13.78
N LEU A 178 18.44 -5.05 -12.92
CA LEU A 178 18.50 -5.50 -11.54
C LEU A 178 18.06 -6.96 -11.47
N SER A 179 19.01 -7.86 -11.23
CA SER A 179 18.74 -9.29 -11.03
C SER A 179 18.46 -9.58 -9.57
N ILE A 180 17.36 -10.25 -9.31
CA ILE A 180 16.86 -10.58 -7.96
C ILE A 180 16.81 -12.10 -7.82
N PRO A 181 17.84 -12.72 -7.24
CA PRO A 181 17.78 -14.14 -6.88
C PRO A 181 16.79 -14.36 -5.74
N VAL A 182 15.93 -15.34 -5.91
CA VAL A 182 14.91 -15.79 -4.95
C VAL A 182 15.20 -17.23 -4.59
N ALA A 183 15.18 -17.55 -3.30
CA ALA A 183 15.23 -18.92 -2.81
C ALA A 183 14.10 -19.17 -1.81
N VAL A 184 13.42 -20.29 -1.96
CA VAL A 184 12.27 -20.68 -1.13
C VAL A 184 12.56 -22.04 -0.51
N ALA A 185 12.63 -22.06 0.83
CA ALA A 185 12.77 -23.29 1.60
C ALA A 185 11.42 -23.72 2.20
N GLY A 186 11.27 -25.01 2.50
CA GLY A 186 10.04 -25.60 3.03
C GLY A 186 9.12 -26.15 1.94
N VAL A 187 9.52 -26.10 0.68
CA VAL A 187 8.78 -26.73 -0.41
C VAL A 187 8.97 -28.26 -0.32
N GLN A 188 7.88 -28.99 -0.26
CA GLN A 188 7.93 -30.46 -0.23
C GLN A 188 8.42 -31.04 -1.56
N PRO A 189 9.27 -32.07 -1.58
CA PRO A 189 9.77 -32.68 -2.81
C PRO A 189 8.63 -33.07 -3.77
N GLY A 190 8.75 -32.68 -5.04
CA GLY A 190 7.74 -32.96 -6.07
C GLY A 190 6.52 -32.03 -6.05
N THR A 191 6.50 -31.02 -5.17
CA THR A 191 5.45 -30.00 -5.15
C THR A 191 5.85 -28.81 -6.03
N GLN A 192 4.97 -28.38 -6.90
CA GLN A 192 5.15 -27.20 -7.71
C GLN A 192 5.01 -25.94 -6.84
N ALA A 193 5.97 -25.04 -6.93
CA ALA A 193 6.00 -23.80 -6.17
C ALA A 193 6.16 -22.61 -7.10
N TYR A 194 5.59 -21.51 -6.71
CA TYR A 194 5.57 -20.27 -7.49
C TYR A 194 5.99 -19.09 -6.64
N VAL A 195 6.46 -18.06 -7.29
CA VAL A 195 6.76 -16.76 -6.70
C VAL A 195 6.29 -15.62 -7.58
N THR A 196 5.88 -14.53 -6.98
CA THR A 196 5.77 -13.21 -7.61
C THR A 196 6.74 -12.27 -6.95
N VAL A 197 7.36 -11.39 -7.75
CA VAL A 197 8.26 -10.35 -7.25
C VAL A 197 7.78 -9.00 -7.75
N ALA A 198 7.67 -8.05 -6.85
CA ALA A 198 7.45 -6.65 -7.16
C ALA A 198 8.66 -5.81 -6.74
N ALA A 199 9.03 -4.83 -7.57
CA ALA A 199 10.10 -3.89 -7.28
C ALA A 199 9.54 -2.46 -7.42
N VAL A 200 9.36 -1.77 -6.30
CA VAL A 200 8.61 -0.50 -6.26
C VAL A 200 9.41 0.56 -5.51
N ASP A 201 9.39 1.78 -6.03
CA ASP A 201 9.96 2.95 -5.37
C ASP A 201 9.34 3.15 -3.97
N VAL A 202 10.21 3.23 -2.96
CA VAL A 202 9.80 3.45 -1.56
C VAL A 202 9.05 4.78 -1.40
N GLY A 203 9.35 5.79 -2.22
CA GLY A 203 8.60 7.04 -2.25
C GLY A 203 7.12 6.84 -2.56
N ILE A 204 6.81 6.00 -3.56
CA ILE A 204 5.42 5.64 -3.92
C ILE A 204 4.75 4.88 -2.78
N LEU A 205 5.45 3.90 -2.20
CA LEU A 205 4.90 3.10 -1.10
C LEU A 205 4.56 3.98 0.12
N ASN A 206 5.40 4.96 0.43
CA ASN A 206 5.17 5.91 1.52
C ASN A 206 3.99 6.85 1.24
N LEU A 207 3.88 7.37 0.00
CA LEU A 207 2.76 8.23 -0.40
C LEU A 207 1.41 7.52 -0.36
N THR A 208 1.39 6.23 -0.69
CA THR A 208 0.17 5.42 -0.71
C THR A 208 -0.10 4.70 0.61
N ASN A 209 0.79 4.80 1.60
CA ASN A 209 0.76 4.01 2.83
C ASN A 209 0.68 2.49 2.56
N TYR A 210 1.20 2.06 1.42
CA TYR A 210 1.19 0.65 1.03
C TYR A 210 2.12 -0.17 1.92
N LYS A 211 1.62 -1.26 2.46
CA LYS A 211 2.40 -2.23 3.23
C LYS A 211 2.76 -3.42 2.37
N ALA A 212 3.95 -3.95 2.57
CA ALA A 212 4.35 -5.18 1.90
C ALA A 212 3.34 -6.31 2.17
N PRO A 213 3.08 -7.19 1.20
CA PRO A 213 2.21 -8.34 1.39
C PRO A 213 2.70 -9.23 2.53
N ASP A 214 1.78 -9.66 3.37
CA ASP A 214 2.01 -10.61 4.47
C ASP A 214 0.96 -11.73 4.37
N PRO A 215 1.18 -12.68 3.46
CA PRO A 215 0.24 -13.76 3.23
C PRO A 215 0.12 -14.71 4.43
N GLU A 216 1.18 -14.86 5.23
CA GLU A 216 1.15 -15.69 6.44
C GLU A 216 0.16 -15.12 7.45
N ASN A 217 0.18 -13.82 7.69
CA ASN A 217 -0.78 -13.19 8.58
C ASN A 217 -2.19 -13.14 7.98
N TRP A 218 -2.30 -13.04 6.65
CA TRP A 218 -3.59 -13.09 5.97
C TRP A 218 -4.25 -14.47 6.10
N PHE A 219 -3.52 -15.56 5.87
CA PHE A 219 -4.06 -16.92 5.90
C PHE A 219 -4.08 -17.52 7.31
N PHE A 220 -3.08 -17.21 8.15
CA PHE A 220 -2.86 -17.84 9.46
C PHE A 220 -2.91 -16.84 10.62
N GLY A 221 -3.32 -15.60 10.38
CA GLY A 221 -3.58 -14.60 11.42
C GLY A 221 -4.92 -14.79 12.09
N GLN A 222 -5.17 -13.98 13.11
CA GLN A 222 -6.46 -13.95 13.79
C GLN A 222 -7.57 -13.54 12.83
N ARG A 223 -8.62 -14.34 12.76
CA ARG A 223 -9.81 -14.09 11.95
C ARG A 223 -10.95 -13.58 12.82
N MET A 224 -11.93 -12.94 12.20
CA MET A 224 -13.19 -12.64 12.87
C MET A 224 -13.88 -13.94 13.27
N MET A 225 -14.53 -13.94 14.44
CA MET A 225 -15.37 -15.06 14.83
C MET A 225 -16.54 -15.17 13.87
N GLY A 226 -16.65 -16.31 13.19
CA GLY A 226 -17.76 -16.61 12.28
C GLY A 226 -19.05 -17.02 13.01
N LEU A 227 -18.93 -17.40 14.28
CA LEU A 227 -20.07 -17.75 15.13
C LEU A 227 -20.72 -16.51 15.71
N GLU A 228 -22.03 -16.47 15.70
CA GLU A 228 -22.81 -15.45 16.39
C GLU A 228 -22.95 -15.84 17.87
N LEU A 229 -22.40 -15.01 18.76
CA LEU A 229 -22.64 -15.11 20.19
C LEU A 229 -23.94 -14.39 20.54
N ARG A 230 -25.00 -15.13 20.83
CA ARG A 230 -26.28 -14.57 21.29
C ARG A 230 -26.33 -14.64 22.80
N ASP A 231 -26.19 -13.49 23.42
CA ASP A 231 -26.42 -13.33 24.83
C ASP A 231 -27.86 -12.87 25.09
N LEU A 232 -28.70 -13.82 25.45
CA LEU A 232 -30.12 -13.54 25.77
C LEU A 232 -30.30 -12.91 27.14
N TYR A 233 -29.28 -12.88 28.02
CA TYR A 233 -29.37 -12.34 29.35
C TYR A 233 -29.69 -10.85 29.35
N GLY A 234 -29.08 -10.07 28.44
CA GLY A 234 -29.36 -8.65 28.27
C GLY A 234 -30.78 -8.35 27.78
N LEU A 235 -31.41 -9.28 27.04
CA LEU A 235 -32.79 -9.14 26.56
C LEU A 235 -33.83 -9.32 27.66
N LEU A 236 -33.45 -9.97 28.77
CA LEU A 236 -34.31 -10.14 29.93
C LEU A 236 -34.37 -8.89 30.83
N ILE A 237 -33.43 -7.96 30.63
CA ILE A 237 -33.25 -6.77 31.49
C ILE A 237 -33.67 -5.47 30.79
N ASP A 238 -33.51 -5.37 29.46
CA ASP A 238 -33.84 -4.11 28.75
C ASP A 238 -34.29 -4.37 27.31
N GLY A 239 -35.57 -4.15 27.02
CA GLY A 239 -36.20 -4.31 25.71
C GLY A 239 -36.12 -3.09 24.79
N SER A 240 -35.27 -2.09 25.09
CA SER A 240 -35.37 -0.77 24.45
C SER A 240 -34.20 -0.32 23.61
N LEU A 241 -33.18 -1.14 23.37
CA LEU A 241 -32.03 -0.72 22.57
C LEU A 241 -32.09 -1.20 21.09
N GLY A 242 -32.65 -0.31 20.26
CA GLY A 242 -32.47 -0.39 18.83
C GLY A 242 -31.01 -0.12 18.40
N THR A 243 -30.46 -0.95 17.53
CA THR A 243 -29.15 -0.75 16.94
C THR A 243 -29.14 0.46 16.00
N THR A 244 -28.36 1.47 16.31
CA THR A 244 -28.05 2.55 15.39
C THR A 244 -27.19 2.04 14.24
N GLY A 245 -27.77 2.02 13.03
CA GLY A 245 -27.03 1.73 11.82
C GLY A 245 -26.00 2.84 11.54
N LYS A 246 -24.76 2.47 11.22
CA LYS A 246 -23.78 3.41 10.69
C LYS A 246 -24.06 3.64 9.22
N LEU A 247 -24.44 4.86 8.86
CA LEU A 247 -24.39 5.30 7.46
C LEU A 247 -22.93 5.38 7.03
N ARG A 248 -22.56 4.60 6.01
CA ARG A 248 -21.33 4.82 5.27
C ARG A 248 -21.60 5.90 4.22
N THR A 249 -21.02 7.07 4.41
CA THR A 249 -20.87 8.06 3.35
C THR A 249 -19.63 7.67 2.54
N GLY A 250 -19.82 7.01 1.41
CA GLY A 250 -18.77 6.81 0.42
C GLY A 250 -18.79 7.98 -0.56
N GLY A 251 -17.64 8.47 -0.90
CA GLY A 251 -17.46 9.47 -1.94
C GLY A 251 -16.06 9.37 -2.53
N ASP A 252 -15.94 9.70 -3.81
CA ASP A 252 -14.69 9.69 -4.60
C ASP A 252 -13.61 10.68 -4.11
N GLY A 253 -13.75 11.28 -2.93
CA GLY A 253 -12.83 12.28 -2.42
C GLY A 253 -11.36 11.83 -2.36
N ALA A 254 -11.11 10.53 -2.17
CA ALA A 254 -9.76 9.98 -2.19
C ALA A 254 -9.18 9.85 -3.61
N ASN A 255 -10.04 9.62 -4.62
CA ASN A 255 -9.61 9.49 -6.03
C ASN A 255 -9.41 10.87 -6.70
N MET A 256 -10.07 11.92 -6.22
CA MET A 256 -9.88 13.28 -6.76
C MET A 256 -8.51 13.88 -6.40
N GLN A 257 -7.87 13.43 -5.32
CA GLN A 257 -6.52 13.89 -4.96
C GLN A 257 -5.41 13.27 -5.83
N ALA A 258 -5.69 12.17 -6.52
CA ALA A 258 -4.74 11.47 -7.38
C ALA A 258 -4.72 11.94 -8.85
N GLN A 259 -5.55 12.92 -9.23
CA GLN A 259 -5.66 13.44 -10.61
C GLN A 259 -4.71 14.61 -10.91
N GLY A 260 -3.65 14.80 -10.12
CA GLY A 260 -2.53 15.64 -10.54
C GLY A 260 -1.87 15.03 -11.78
N GLU A 261 -1.35 15.89 -12.68
CA GLU A 261 -0.50 15.41 -13.78
C GLU A 261 0.59 14.48 -13.22
N PRO A 262 0.91 13.37 -13.93
CA PRO A 262 1.89 12.44 -13.47
C PRO A 262 3.23 13.16 -13.20
N PRO A 263 3.99 12.73 -12.18
CA PRO A 263 5.29 13.30 -11.89
C PRO A 263 6.20 13.17 -13.12
N THR A 264 7.02 14.18 -13.35
CA THR A 264 7.99 14.22 -14.47
C THR A 264 9.11 13.19 -14.34
N GLU A 265 9.26 12.58 -13.17
CA GLU A 265 10.22 11.51 -12.92
C GLU A 265 9.60 10.16 -13.27
N LYS A 266 10.41 9.27 -13.86
CA LYS A 266 9.97 7.92 -14.19
C LYS A 266 9.76 7.14 -12.90
N LEU A 267 8.53 6.70 -12.69
CA LEU A 267 8.17 5.88 -11.55
C LEU A 267 8.71 4.45 -11.74
N VAL A 268 9.27 3.90 -10.67
CA VAL A 268 9.68 2.49 -10.62
C VAL A 268 8.59 1.71 -9.89
N ALA A 269 7.84 0.92 -10.65
CA ALA A 269 6.83 0.00 -10.13
C ALA A 269 6.75 -1.20 -11.08
N PHE A 270 7.50 -2.24 -10.77
CA PHE A 270 7.60 -3.45 -11.59
C PHE A 270 6.95 -4.64 -10.90
N PHE A 271 6.43 -5.54 -11.70
CA PHE A 271 5.84 -6.80 -11.26
C PHE A 271 6.22 -7.92 -12.24
N SER A 272 6.71 -9.04 -11.70
CA SER A 272 7.21 -10.16 -12.50
C SER A 272 6.10 -11.00 -13.16
N GLY A 273 4.85 -10.88 -12.70
CA GLY A 273 3.89 -11.94 -12.90
C GLY A 273 4.26 -13.20 -12.10
N ILE A 274 3.63 -14.32 -12.44
CA ILE A 274 3.87 -15.60 -11.77
C ILE A 274 5.12 -16.26 -12.38
N VAL A 275 6.09 -16.58 -11.53
CA VAL A 275 7.33 -17.27 -11.88
C VAL A 275 7.32 -18.62 -11.18
N GLU A 276 7.56 -19.70 -11.93
CA GLU A 276 7.72 -21.04 -11.40
C GLU A 276 9.13 -21.22 -10.83
N LEU A 277 9.23 -21.82 -9.65
CA LEU A 277 10.51 -22.16 -9.03
C LEU A 277 11.07 -23.46 -9.61
N ASP A 278 12.39 -23.55 -9.70
CA ASP A 278 13.08 -24.78 -10.10
C ASP A 278 12.95 -25.88 -9.02
N ALA A 279 13.51 -27.06 -9.31
CA ALA A 279 13.46 -28.20 -8.40
C ALA A 279 14.17 -27.97 -7.05
N GLU A 280 15.08 -27.00 -7.01
CA GLU A 280 15.81 -26.57 -5.82
C GLU A 280 15.10 -25.43 -5.06
N GLY A 281 13.92 -25.01 -5.52
CA GLY A 281 13.14 -23.92 -4.93
C GLY A 281 13.71 -22.53 -5.24
N LYS A 282 14.36 -22.34 -6.39
CA LYS A 282 15.02 -21.09 -6.78
C LYS A 282 14.44 -20.51 -8.06
N ALA A 283 14.55 -19.21 -8.18
CA ALA A 283 14.32 -18.44 -9.41
C ALA A 283 15.17 -17.17 -9.42
N THR A 284 15.35 -16.58 -10.58
CA THR A 284 15.91 -15.24 -10.72
C THR A 284 14.91 -14.39 -11.49
N VAL A 285 14.63 -13.20 -10.98
CA VAL A 285 13.74 -12.23 -11.60
C VAL A 285 14.54 -10.98 -11.95
N ASP A 286 14.43 -10.55 -13.19
CA ASP A 286 15.16 -9.43 -13.75
C ASP A 286 14.21 -8.25 -14.04
N PHE A 287 14.63 -7.04 -13.64
CA PHE A 287 13.92 -5.80 -13.95
C PHE A 287 14.89 -4.78 -14.55
N ASP A 288 14.52 -4.19 -15.67
CA ASP A 288 15.29 -3.12 -16.29
C ASP A 288 14.97 -1.79 -15.58
N ILE A 289 15.90 -1.35 -14.75
CA ILE A 289 15.76 -0.11 -14.00
C ILE A 289 15.98 1.09 -14.93
N PRO A 290 15.01 2.00 -15.07
CA PRO A 290 15.15 3.21 -15.86
C PRO A 290 16.12 4.20 -15.20
N GLN A 291 16.20 5.41 -15.73
CA GLN A 291 16.82 6.53 -15.05
C GLN A 291 16.02 6.83 -13.76
N PHE A 292 16.60 6.50 -12.63
CA PHE A 292 15.97 6.61 -11.31
C PHE A 292 17.06 6.70 -10.23
N ASN A 293 16.88 7.57 -9.25
CA ASN A 293 17.74 7.65 -8.08
C ASN A 293 16.87 7.60 -6.83
N GLY A 294 16.95 6.51 -6.06
CA GLY A 294 16.11 6.30 -4.89
C GLY A 294 16.29 4.92 -4.30
N THR A 295 15.40 4.51 -3.43
CA THR A 295 15.36 3.16 -2.86
C THR A 295 14.21 2.38 -3.48
N VAL A 296 14.50 1.22 -4.01
CA VAL A 296 13.52 0.27 -4.55
C VAL A 296 13.29 -0.82 -3.52
N ARG A 297 12.05 -0.99 -3.09
CA ARG A 297 11.63 -2.11 -2.26
C ARG A 297 11.26 -3.30 -3.12
N VAL A 298 11.97 -4.39 -2.93
CA VAL A 298 11.70 -5.68 -3.53
C VAL A 298 10.83 -6.48 -2.57
N MET A 299 9.68 -6.92 -3.03
CA MET A 299 8.71 -7.69 -2.27
C MET A 299 8.41 -8.98 -3.01
N ALA A 300 8.61 -10.12 -2.37
CA ALA A 300 8.30 -11.43 -2.94
C ALA A 300 7.21 -12.13 -2.14
N VAL A 301 6.30 -12.78 -2.84
CA VAL A 301 5.32 -13.71 -2.27
C VAL A 301 5.49 -15.04 -2.98
N ALA A 302 5.76 -16.09 -2.22
CA ALA A 302 5.88 -17.45 -2.72
C ALA A 302 4.76 -18.32 -2.18
N TRP A 303 4.33 -19.30 -2.97
CA TRP A 303 3.29 -20.23 -2.54
C TRP A 303 3.40 -21.58 -3.22
N THR A 304 2.83 -22.55 -2.55
CA THR A 304 2.46 -23.87 -3.09
C THR A 304 0.95 -24.02 -2.98
N LYS A 305 0.42 -25.21 -3.26
CA LYS A 305 -1.00 -25.49 -3.03
C LYS A 305 -1.41 -25.36 -1.55
N GLU A 306 -0.47 -25.54 -0.61
CA GLU A 306 -0.78 -25.66 0.82
C GLU A 306 -0.01 -24.70 1.73
N ALA A 307 1.06 -24.07 1.22
CA ALA A 307 1.94 -23.21 2.00
C ALA A 307 2.20 -21.88 1.31
N VAL A 308 2.46 -20.85 2.11
CA VAL A 308 2.77 -19.47 1.65
C VAL A 308 3.93 -18.89 2.42
N GLY A 309 4.62 -17.94 1.80
CA GLY A 309 5.70 -17.19 2.43
C GLY A 309 5.96 -15.87 1.73
N HIS A 310 6.65 -14.95 2.40
CA HIS A 310 7.04 -13.69 1.80
C HIS A 310 8.43 -13.25 2.27
N ALA A 311 9.00 -12.32 1.51
CA ALA A 311 10.22 -11.62 1.90
C ALA A 311 10.23 -10.21 1.34
N VAL A 312 10.96 -9.33 2.01
CA VAL A 312 11.15 -7.93 1.62
C VAL A 312 12.63 -7.58 1.72
N SER A 313 13.14 -6.85 0.73
CA SER A 313 14.49 -6.34 0.71
C SER A 313 14.52 -4.98 0.02
N ASP A 314 15.36 -4.07 0.48
CA ASP A 314 15.52 -2.76 -0.12
C ASP A 314 16.83 -2.70 -0.92
N VAL A 315 16.78 -2.07 -2.10
CA VAL A 315 17.92 -1.87 -3.00
C VAL A 315 18.10 -0.37 -3.22
N ILE A 316 19.30 0.14 -2.97
CA ILE A 316 19.64 1.54 -3.29
C ILE A 316 20.01 1.61 -4.76
N VAL A 317 19.22 2.35 -5.54
CA VAL A 317 19.53 2.68 -6.93
C VAL A 317 20.05 4.11 -6.98
N ARG A 318 21.31 4.29 -7.36
CA ARG A 318 21.93 5.62 -7.35
C ARG A 318 23.06 5.73 -8.36
N ASP A 319 23.04 6.80 -9.13
CA ASP A 319 24.19 7.21 -9.94
C ASP A 319 25.38 7.60 -9.04
N PRO A 320 26.61 7.34 -9.46
CA PRO A 320 27.79 7.79 -8.70
C PRO A 320 27.91 9.31 -8.62
N VAL A 321 27.32 10.02 -9.58
CA VAL A 321 27.07 11.48 -9.51
C VAL A 321 25.59 11.70 -9.75
N VAL A 322 24.90 12.27 -8.78
CA VAL A 322 23.47 12.55 -8.86
C VAL A 322 23.23 13.95 -9.37
N ILE A 323 22.42 14.07 -10.41
CA ILE A 323 21.95 15.33 -10.96
C ILE A 323 20.51 15.53 -10.48
N THR A 324 20.22 16.70 -9.89
CA THR A 324 18.85 17.10 -9.52
C THR A 324 18.53 18.41 -10.20
N ALA A 325 17.43 18.47 -10.94
CA ALA A 325 17.00 19.64 -11.67
C ALA A 325 15.73 20.24 -11.06
N GLY A 326 15.76 21.53 -10.75
CA GLY A 326 14.57 22.32 -10.44
C GLY A 326 14.04 22.98 -11.71
N LEU A 327 12.92 22.47 -12.24
CA LEU A 327 12.26 22.95 -13.45
C LEU A 327 10.84 23.44 -13.14
N PRO A 328 10.33 24.44 -13.90
CA PRO A 328 8.88 24.67 -13.95
C PRO A 328 8.16 23.46 -14.54
N ARG A 329 6.88 23.28 -14.21
CA ARG A 329 6.09 22.16 -14.73
C ARG A 329 5.81 22.25 -16.23
N PHE A 330 5.72 23.47 -16.75
CA PHE A 330 5.56 23.80 -18.17
C PHE A 330 5.98 25.23 -18.42
N LEU A 331 6.19 25.59 -19.67
CA LEU A 331 6.38 26.96 -20.14
C LEU A 331 5.39 27.26 -21.27
N ALA A 332 5.06 28.53 -21.44
CA ALA A 332 4.37 29.02 -22.65
C ALA A 332 5.40 29.53 -23.70
N PRO A 333 5.08 29.50 -24.99
CA PRO A 333 5.91 30.11 -26.01
C PRO A 333 6.22 31.57 -25.68
N GLY A 334 7.49 31.96 -25.70
CA GLY A 334 7.98 33.25 -25.31
C GLY A 334 8.38 33.38 -23.84
N ASP A 335 8.08 32.42 -22.99
CA ASP A 335 8.51 32.47 -21.60
C ASP A 335 10.02 32.25 -21.48
N ALA A 336 10.61 33.03 -20.56
CA ALA A 336 11.97 32.87 -20.08
C ALA A 336 11.94 32.30 -18.65
N ALA A 337 12.71 31.27 -18.40
CA ALA A 337 12.80 30.61 -17.10
C ALA A 337 14.25 30.29 -16.76
N THR A 338 14.49 29.87 -15.53
CA THR A 338 15.80 29.42 -15.09
C THR A 338 15.67 28.05 -14.48
N MET A 339 16.40 27.07 -15.02
CA MET A 339 16.58 25.77 -14.42
C MET A 339 17.71 25.84 -13.40
N ARG A 340 17.47 25.34 -12.20
CA ARG A 340 18.53 25.09 -11.23
C ARG A 340 19.01 23.66 -11.36
N LEU A 341 20.33 23.49 -11.50
CA LEU A 341 20.97 22.18 -11.45
C LEU A 341 21.81 22.05 -10.19
N ASP A 342 21.56 20.98 -9.47
CA ASP A 342 22.34 20.54 -8.31
C ASP A 342 23.05 19.24 -8.68
N VAL A 343 24.36 19.22 -8.61
CA VAL A 343 25.21 18.07 -8.93
C VAL A 343 25.93 17.62 -7.67
N ALA A 344 25.71 16.39 -7.25
CA ALA A 344 26.29 15.80 -6.05
C ALA A 344 27.15 14.58 -6.39
N ASN A 345 28.42 14.60 -6.02
CA ASN A 345 29.26 13.41 -6.07
C ASN A 345 28.94 12.52 -4.88
N THR A 346 28.34 11.36 -5.11
CA THR A 346 27.97 10.42 -4.04
C THR A 346 29.01 9.31 -3.87
N ASP A 347 29.56 8.79 -4.97
CA ASP A 347 30.47 7.63 -4.97
C ASP A 347 31.46 7.63 -6.14
N ALA A 348 31.51 8.71 -6.93
CA ALA A 348 32.44 8.82 -8.04
C ALA A 348 33.82 9.31 -7.56
N PRO A 349 34.89 9.05 -8.32
CA PRO A 349 36.21 9.59 -8.05
C PRO A 349 36.20 11.14 -8.02
N ASP A 350 37.03 11.71 -7.18
CA ASP A 350 37.29 13.13 -7.20
C ASP A 350 37.86 13.56 -8.56
N GLY A 351 37.45 14.70 -9.04
CA GLY A 351 37.98 15.19 -10.30
C GLY A 351 37.11 16.24 -11.00
N ASP A 352 37.53 16.50 -12.21
CA ASP A 352 36.90 17.47 -13.10
C ASP A 352 35.96 16.74 -14.05
N TYR A 353 34.74 17.24 -14.14
CA TYR A 353 33.68 16.71 -15.01
C TYR A 353 33.36 17.72 -16.10
N ALA A 354 33.44 17.31 -17.35
CA ALA A 354 32.90 18.07 -18.47
C ALA A 354 31.36 18.10 -18.37
N VAL A 355 30.78 19.28 -18.57
CA VAL A 355 29.33 19.50 -18.51
C VAL A 355 28.83 19.84 -19.91
N SER A 356 27.82 19.11 -20.39
CA SER A 356 27.08 19.41 -21.61
C SER A 356 25.59 19.45 -21.32
N ILE A 357 24.89 20.47 -21.81
CA ILE A 357 23.45 20.63 -21.68
C ILE A 357 22.87 20.95 -23.05
N GLU A 358 21.98 20.09 -23.52
CA GLU A 358 21.35 20.22 -24.82
C GLU A 358 19.82 20.26 -24.69
N GLY A 359 19.17 21.16 -25.42
CA GLY A 359 17.71 21.27 -25.49
C GLY A 359 17.17 20.90 -26.86
N THR A 360 16.02 20.25 -26.89
CA THR A 360 15.30 19.92 -28.11
C THR A 360 13.80 20.27 -27.99
N GLY A 361 13.04 20.20 -29.08
CA GLY A 361 11.58 20.34 -29.03
C GLY A 361 11.08 21.75 -28.78
N GLY A 362 11.75 22.77 -29.33
CA GLY A 362 11.30 24.16 -29.21
C GLY A 362 11.74 24.88 -27.93
N LEU A 363 12.78 24.37 -27.28
CA LEU A 363 13.44 24.98 -26.15
C LEU A 363 14.85 25.46 -26.51
N SER A 364 15.15 26.71 -26.23
CA SER A 364 16.50 27.29 -26.33
C SER A 364 17.16 27.35 -24.96
N ILE A 365 18.40 26.89 -24.89
CA ILE A 365 19.19 26.88 -23.65
C ILE A 365 20.26 27.92 -23.75
N GLY A 366 20.31 28.81 -22.75
CA GLY A 366 21.37 29.83 -22.63
C GLY A 366 22.64 29.21 -22.04
N SER A 367 23.78 29.75 -22.43
CA SER A 367 25.11 29.37 -21.93
C SER A 367 25.56 30.15 -20.70
N ASP A 368 24.89 31.24 -20.39
CA ASP A 368 25.27 32.12 -19.29
C ASP A 368 25.13 31.45 -17.92
N GLY A 369 26.23 31.42 -17.16
CA GLY A 369 26.26 30.75 -15.86
C GLY A 369 26.43 29.25 -15.90
N VAL A 370 26.49 28.63 -17.07
CA VAL A 370 26.73 27.18 -17.23
C VAL A 370 28.23 26.89 -17.25
N PRO A 371 28.79 26.19 -16.25
CA PRO A 371 30.20 25.82 -16.26
C PRO A 371 30.45 24.76 -17.33
N GLN A 372 31.48 24.94 -18.15
CA GLN A 372 31.93 23.89 -19.09
C GLN A 372 32.63 22.72 -18.35
N LYS A 373 33.15 23.00 -17.15
CA LYS A 373 33.89 22.07 -16.33
C LYS A 373 33.50 22.27 -14.87
N LEU A 374 33.28 21.20 -14.16
CA LEU A 374 32.82 21.18 -12.77
C LEU A 374 33.79 20.31 -11.95
N THR A 375 34.48 20.89 -10.97
CA THR A 375 35.35 20.13 -10.07
C THR A 375 34.51 19.58 -8.89
N LEU A 376 34.38 18.27 -8.78
CA LEU A 376 33.60 17.60 -7.75
C LEU A 376 34.49 16.68 -6.91
N ALA A 377 34.59 16.97 -5.61
CA ALA A 377 35.17 16.06 -4.64
C ALA A 377 34.08 15.12 -4.06
N GLY A 378 34.51 13.97 -3.54
CA GLY A 378 33.62 12.99 -2.93
C GLY A 378 32.75 13.59 -1.81
N GLY A 379 31.47 13.29 -1.83
CA GLY A 379 30.49 13.82 -0.89
C GLY A 379 30.18 15.30 -1.03
N LYS A 380 30.71 15.99 -2.05
CA LYS A 380 30.44 17.42 -2.29
C LYS A 380 29.35 17.61 -3.32
N ARG A 381 28.70 18.77 -3.20
CA ARG A 381 27.63 19.22 -4.08
C ARG A 381 27.95 20.60 -4.63
N GLN A 382 27.63 20.82 -5.90
CA GLN A 382 27.69 22.13 -6.54
C GLN A 382 26.35 22.41 -7.21
N SER A 383 26.01 23.71 -7.27
CA SER A 383 24.76 24.19 -7.86
C SER A 383 25.04 25.31 -8.83
N PHE A 384 24.36 25.31 -9.95
CA PHE A 384 24.39 26.40 -10.93
C PHE A 384 23.03 26.53 -11.61
N THR A 385 22.86 27.62 -12.36
CA THR A 385 21.61 27.95 -13.04
C THR A 385 21.78 27.94 -14.54
N VAL A 386 20.75 27.52 -15.26
CA VAL A 386 20.72 27.43 -16.72
C VAL A 386 19.51 28.21 -17.23
N PRO A 387 19.72 29.27 -18.04
CA PRO A 387 18.63 30.02 -18.65
C PRO A 387 17.91 29.17 -19.71
N LEU A 388 16.58 29.23 -19.72
CA LEU A 388 15.71 28.55 -20.66
C LEU A 388 14.79 29.57 -21.34
N ILE A 389 14.56 29.41 -22.64
CA ILE A 389 13.57 30.17 -23.39
C ILE A 389 12.70 29.20 -24.19
N ALA A 390 11.41 29.25 -23.98
CA ALA A 390 10.45 28.46 -24.73
C ALA A 390 10.10 29.14 -26.04
N VAL A 391 10.25 28.44 -27.16
CA VAL A 391 10.08 29.02 -28.52
C VAL A 391 8.80 28.53 -29.18
N THR A 392 8.61 27.21 -29.25
CA THR A 392 7.45 26.59 -29.92
C THR A 392 6.75 25.57 -29.00
N PRO A 393 5.41 25.41 -29.13
CA PRO A 393 4.70 24.37 -28.39
C PRO A 393 5.20 22.98 -28.73
N GLY A 394 5.18 22.08 -27.73
CA GLY A 394 5.58 20.69 -27.90
C GLY A 394 6.15 20.13 -26.59
N ASP A 395 6.53 18.86 -26.65
CA ASP A 395 7.26 18.22 -25.55
C ASP A 395 8.76 18.45 -25.78
N ALA A 396 9.30 19.45 -25.12
CA ALA A 396 10.73 19.74 -25.15
C ALA A 396 11.47 18.81 -24.18
N SER A 397 12.72 18.47 -24.51
CA SER A 397 13.60 17.74 -23.62
C SER A 397 14.92 18.47 -23.38
N ILE A 398 15.46 18.31 -22.18
CA ILE A 398 16.77 18.82 -21.78
C ILE A 398 17.62 17.63 -21.41
N THR A 399 18.74 17.43 -22.11
CA THR A 399 19.71 16.40 -21.80
C THR A 399 20.92 17.01 -21.11
N VAL A 400 21.20 16.58 -19.89
CA VAL A 400 22.37 16.98 -19.10
C VAL A 400 23.34 15.83 -19.07
N LYS A 401 24.59 16.05 -19.46
CA LYS A 401 25.67 15.05 -19.46
C LYS A 401 26.82 15.53 -18.59
N LEU A 402 27.34 14.63 -17.79
CA LEU A 402 28.55 14.81 -16.99
C LEU A 402 29.48 13.65 -17.26
N ALA A 403 30.70 13.96 -17.70
CA ALA A 403 31.71 12.93 -17.99
C ALA A 403 33.06 13.35 -17.44
N ASN A 404 33.86 12.40 -16.97
CA ASN A 404 35.22 12.59 -16.55
C ASN A 404 36.19 11.60 -17.24
N ASP A 405 37.48 11.89 -17.17
CA ASP A 405 38.53 11.04 -17.75
C ASP A 405 38.68 9.68 -17.02
N SER A 406 38.11 9.54 -15.83
CA SER A 406 38.13 8.30 -15.05
C SER A 406 37.02 7.31 -15.45
N GLY A 407 36.25 7.62 -16.49
CA GLY A 407 35.20 6.74 -17.03
C GLY A 407 33.82 6.93 -16.42
N THR A 408 33.63 7.89 -15.52
CA THR A 408 32.27 8.24 -15.05
C THR A 408 31.55 9.00 -16.14
N ASN A 409 30.41 8.48 -16.57
CA ASN A 409 29.51 9.12 -17.53
C ASN A 409 28.09 9.04 -16.99
N VAL A 410 27.50 10.18 -16.69
CA VAL A 410 26.13 10.29 -16.19
C VAL A 410 25.33 11.18 -17.15
N GLU A 411 24.22 10.64 -17.61
CA GLU A 411 23.30 11.36 -18.48
C GLU A 411 21.91 11.38 -17.86
N GLN A 412 21.27 12.55 -17.87
CA GLN A 412 19.90 12.72 -17.44
C GLN A 412 19.10 13.48 -18.49
N THR A 413 17.98 12.89 -18.91
CA THR A 413 17.02 13.56 -19.79
C THR A 413 15.78 13.97 -18.99
N LEU A 414 15.45 15.26 -19.10
CA LEU A 414 14.33 15.91 -18.43
C LEU A 414 13.31 16.33 -19.49
N VAL A 415 12.04 16.19 -19.22
CA VAL A 415 10.96 16.64 -20.10
C VAL A 415 10.40 17.94 -19.55
N LEU A 416 10.29 18.95 -20.40
CA LEU A 416 9.69 20.24 -20.07
C LEU A 416 8.63 20.59 -21.14
N PRO A 417 7.33 20.36 -20.86
CA PRO A 417 6.29 20.68 -21.82
C PRO A 417 6.22 22.18 -22.10
N VAL A 418 6.18 22.54 -23.38
CA VAL A 418 5.84 23.91 -23.81
C VAL A 418 4.40 23.89 -24.30
N ARG A 419 3.52 24.59 -23.61
CA ARG A 419 2.07 24.59 -23.85
C ARG A 419 1.57 25.98 -24.18
N PRO A 420 0.60 26.14 -25.09
CA PRO A 420 -0.04 27.44 -25.30
C PRO A 420 -0.63 27.97 -23.99
N ALA A 421 -0.51 29.27 -23.77
CA ALA A 421 -1.08 29.93 -22.59
C ALA A 421 -2.60 29.95 -22.59
N GLN A 422 -3.22 29.79 -23.77
CA GLN A 422 -4.67 29.75 -23.93
C GLN A 422 -5.19 28.32 -23.87
N LEU A 423 -6.36 28.16 -23.25
CA LEU A 423 -7.08 26.89 -23.26
C LEU A 423 -7.57 26.56 -24.68
N PRO A 424 -7.66 25.28 -25.05
CA PRO A 424 -8.30 24.86 -26.31
C PRO A 424 -9.73 25.38 -26.38
N VAL A 425 -10.07 26.04 -27.47
CA VAL A 425 -11.42 26.55 -27.74
C VAL A 425 -12.01 25.73 -28.89
N THR A 426 -13.16 25.13 -28.67
CA THR A 426 -13.93 24.44 -29.71
C THR A 426 -15.02 25.37 -30.21
N THR A 427 -14.99 25.74 -31.49
CA THR A 427 -16.05 26.47 -32.15
C THR A 427 -16.86 25.51 -33.01
N ARG A 428 -18.16 25.45 -32.80
CA ARG A 428 -19.08 24.65 -33.60
C ARG A 428 -19.92 25.55 -34.49
N MET A 429 -19.96 25.21 -35.76
CA MET A 429 -20.79 25.91 -36.77
C MET A 429 -21.66 24.90 -37.49
N VAL A 430 -22.94 25.21 -37.64
CA VAL A 430 -23.87 24.41 -38.43
C VAL A 430 -24.28 25.27 -39.63
N VAL A 431 -24.13 24.72 -40.82
CA VAL A 431 -24.44 25.41 -42.07
C VAL A 431 -25.38 24.56 -42.93
N ASP A 432 -26.46 25.13 -43.36
CA ASP A 432 -27.38 24.48 -44.30
C ASP A 432 -26.84 24.62 -45.73
N LEU A 433 -26.51 23.48 -46.33
CA LEU A 433 -26.07 23.43 -47.72
C LEU A 433 -27.30 23.44 -48.67
N LYS A 434 -27.33 24.38 -49.60
CA LYS A 434 -28.39 24.41 -50.62
C LYS A 434 -28.30 23.21 -51.56
N PRO A 435 -29.43 22.57 -51.92
CA PRO A 435 -29.43 21.53 -52.94
C PRO A 435 -28.81 22.00 -54.24
N ASN A 436 -28.05 21.13 -54.90
CA ASN A 436 -27.44 21.37 -56.22
C ASN A 436 -26.48 22.58 -56.31
N GLY A 437 -25.55 22.70 -55.37
CA GLY A 437 -24.46 23.70 -55.46
C GLY A 437 -24.15 24.44 -54.15
N GLY A 438 -24.64 23.95 -53.02
CA GLY A 438 -24.22 24.44 -51.71
C GLY A 438 -22.76 24.06 -51.45
N ALA A 439 -21.98 24.99 -50.92
CA ALA A 439 -20.60 24.78 -50.56
C ALA A 439 -20.29 25.40 -49.19
N LEU A 440 -19.55 24.66 -48.37
CA LEU A 440 -18.90 25.16 -47.17
C LEU A 440 -17.46 25.49 -47.52
N ARG A 441 -17.03 26.71 -47.24
CA ARG A 441 -15.65 27.11 -47.45
C ARG A 441 -14.96 27.25 -46.10
N ILE A 442 -13.85 26.58 -45.93
CA ILE A 442 -12.99 26.69 -44.77
C ILE A 442 -11.71 27.41 -45.23
N ASP A 443 -11.51 28.63 -44.81
CA ASP A 443 -10.36 29.44 -45.18
C ASP A 443 -9.67 30.03 -43.97
N LYS A 444 -8.60 30.75 -44.22
CA LYS A 444 -7.77 31.40 -43.19
C LYS A 444 -8.53 32.41 -42.34
N GLU A 445 -9.61 32.98 -42.84
CA GLU A 445 -10.40 33.97 -42.09
C GLU A 445 -11.20 33.30 -40.96
N LEU A 446 -11.66 32.08 -41.20
CA LEU A 446 -12.34 31.26 -40.17
C LEU A 446 -11.39 30.89 -39.03
N LEU A 447 -10.10 30.77 -39.33
CA LEU A 447 -9.08 30.36 -38.39
C LEU A 447 -8.19 31.50 -37.88
N ALA A 448 -8.46 32.76 -38.34
CA ALA A 448 -7.60 33.91 -38.07
C ALA A 448 -7.37 34.23 -36.59
N ALA A 449 -8.32 33.87 -35.71
CA ALA A 449 -8.21 34.06 -34.27
C ALA A 449 -7.66 32.85 -33.52
N SER A 450 -7.21 31.81 -34.23
CA SER A 450 -6.76 30.54 -33.65
C SER A 450 -5.25 30.35 -33.80
N LEU A 451 -4.60 29.78 -32.78
CA LEU A 451 -3.28 29.21 -32.91
C LEU A 451 -3.39 27.90 -33.70
N LEU A 452 -2.72 27.81 -34.85
CA LEU A 452 -2.88 26.68 -35.76
C LEU A 452 -2.12 25.43 -35.33
N ASP A 453 -1.09 25.57 -34.49
CA ASP A 453 -0.36 24.44 -33.94
C ASP A 453 -1.26 23.59 -33.05
N GLY A 454 -1.49 22.33 -33.46
CA GLY A 454 -2.39 21.41 -32.77
C GLY A 454 -3.87 21.64 -33.01
N ALA A 455 -4.23 22.60 -33.90
CA ALA A 455 -5.63 22.81 -34.28
C ALA A 455 -6.15 21.66 -35.16
N SER A 456 -7.38 21.27 -34.98
CA SER A 456 -8.07 20.29 -35.81
C SER A 456 -9.40 20.86 -36.29
N VAL A 457 -9.76 20.52 -37.52
CA VAL A 457 -11.09 20.86 -38.09
C VAL A 457 -11.78 19.57 -38.48
N SER A 458 -12.94 19.35 -37.88
CA SER A 458 -13.81 18.20 -38.23
C SER A 458 -15.04 18.71 -39.00
N VAL A 459 -15.34 18.10 -40.13
CA VAL A 459 -16.47 18.45 -40.98
C VAL A 459 -17.35 17.21 -41.15
N GLY A 460 -18.60 17.31 -40.69
CA GLY A 460 -19.62 16.30 -40.91
C GLY A 460 -20.69 16.82 -41.89
N VAL A 461 -21.07 16.02 -42.85
CA VAL A 461 -22.15 16.31 -43.81
C VAL A 461 -23.23 15.24 -43.70
N SER A 462 -24.48 15.66 -43.47
CA SER A 462 -25.59 14.73 -43.36
C SER A 462 -26.85 15.32 -43.99
N GLN A 463 -27.83 14.46 -44.35
CA GLN A 463 -29.14 14.87 -44.93
C GLN A 463 -30.13 15.31 -43.85
N ALA A 464 -29.85 15.12 -42.60
CA ALA A 464 -30.69 15.53 -41.47
C ALA A 464 -29.81 16.07 -40.35
N ALA A 465 -30.39 16.81 -39.41
CA ALA A 465 -29.70 17.23 -38.20
C ALA A 465 -29.19 15.99 -37.46
N ALA A 466 -27.87 15.81 -37.43
CA ALA A 466 -27.23 14.68 -36.82
C ALA A 466 -26.62 15.08 -35.47
N PHE A 467 -26.62 14.14 -34.55
CA PHE A 467 -25.82 14.29 -33.32
C PHE A 467 -24.33 14.24 -33.66
N ASP A 468 -23.57 15.13 -33.07
CA ASP A 468 -22.10 15.07 -33.13
C ASP A 468 -21.58 13.96 -32.21
N VAL A 469 -21.72 12.72 -32.70
CA VAL A 469 -21.37 11.52 -31.94
C VAL A 469 -19.88 11.51 -31.49
N PRO A 470 -18.92 11.90 -32.34
CA PRO A 470 -17.53 11.97 -31.89
C PRO A 470 -17.30 12.90 -30.70
N SER A 471 -17.87 14.12 -30.76
CA SER A 471 -17.73 15.07 -29.63
C SER A 471 -18.44 14.59 -28.37
N LEU A 472 -19.59 13.91 -28.49
CA LEU A 472 -20.30 13.31 -27.36
C LEU A 472 -19.46 12.19 -26.72
N LEU A 473 -18.85 11.31 -27.52
CA LEU A 473 -17.98 10.25 -27.04
C LEU A 473 -16.74 10.81 -26.32
N MET A 474 -16.10 11.83 -26.90
CA MET A 474 -14.96 12.49 -26.25
C MET A 474 -15.34 13.16 -24.93
N THR A 475 -16.55 13.71 -24.84
CA THR A 475 -17.05 14.33 -23.60
C THR A 475 -17.32 13.27 -22.53
N LEU A 476 -17.93 12.15 -22.89
CA LEU A 476 -18.16 11.02 -21.99
C LEU A 476 -16.85 10.41 -21.51
N ASP A 477 -15.86 10.28 -22.39
CA ASP A 477 -14.56 9.70 -22.04
C ASP A 477 -13.79 10.52 -21.01
N ARG A 478 -13.92 11.83 -21.04
CA ARG A 478 -13.26 12.77 -20.12
C ARG A 478 -13.98 12.96 -18.78
N TYR A 479 -15.12 12.30 -18.56
CA TYR A 479 -15.88 12.45 -17.32
C TYR A 479 -15.11 11.87 -16.12
N PRO A 480 -14.79 12.67 -15.09
CA PRO A 480 -13.77 12.31 -14.11
C PRO A 480 -14.26 11.36 -13.01
N TYR A 481 -15.59 11.18 -12.87
CA TYR A 481 -16.16 10.40 -11.78
C TYR A 481 -16.31 8.92 -12.16
N GLY A 482 -16.34 8.04 -11.16
CA GLY A 482 -16.17 6.61 -11.39
C GLY A 482 -17.09 5.69 -10.60
N CYS A 483 -18.32 6.11 -10.25
CA CYS A 483 -19.28 5.16 -9.69
C CYS A 483 -19.68 4.08 -10.71
N SER A 484 -20.34 3.02 -10.28
CA SER A 484 -20.74 1.89 -11.15
C SER A 484 -21.57 2.35 -12.35
N GLU A 485 -22.49 3.28 -12.14
CA GLU A 485 -23.33 3.85 -13.21
C GLU A 485 -22.47 4.60 -14.23
N GLN A 486 -21.62 5.53 -13.76
CA GLN A 486 -20.75 6.34 -14.62
C GLN A 486 -19.72 5.49 -15.37
N THR A 487 -19.14 4.50 -14.70
CA THR A 487 -18.21 3.55 -15.31
C THR A 487 -18.89 2.78 -16.44
N THR A 488 -20.13 2.32 -16.21
CA THR A 488 -20.91 1.60 -17.23
C THR A 488 -21.32 2.53 -18.37
N SER A 489 -21.78 3.75 -18.07
CA SER A 489 -22.16 4.75 -19.07
C SER A 489 -21.00 5.18 -19.97
N ARG A 490 -19.77 5.19 -19.45
CA ARG A 490 -18.54 5.43 -20.23
C ARG A 490 -18.11 4.22 -21.05
N ALA A 491 -18.26 3.02 -20.50
CA ALA A 491 -17.78 1.79 -21.12
C ALA A 491 -18.70 1.28 -22.25
N LEU A 492 -20.01 1.46 -22.11
CA LEU A 492 -20.97 0.99 -23.11
C LEU A 492 -20.72 1.55 -24.53
N PRO A 493 -20.47 2.85 -24.73
CA PRO A 493 -20.12 3.39 -26.04
C PRO A 493 -18.79 2.85 -26.61
N LEU A 494 -17.86 2.43 -25.76
CA LEU A 494 -16.59 1.86 -26.21
C LEU A 494 -16.77 0.59 -27.02
N LEU A 495 -17.85 -0.17 -26.79
CA LEU A 495 -18.14 -1.38 -27.57
C LEU A 495 -18.28 -1.10 -29.06
N TYR A 496 -18.63 0.12 -29.44
CA TYR A 496 -18.87 0.54 -30.81
C TYR A 496 -17.87 1.60 -31.31
N LEU A 497 -16.90 2.00 -30.45
CA LEU A 497 -16.01 3.13 -30.73
C LEU A 497 -15.21 2.95 -32.02
N ASN A 498 -14.57 1.80 -32.22
CA ASN A 498 -13.75 1.56 -33.40
C ASN A 498 -14.57 1.46 -34.70
N GLU A 499 -15.77 0.87 -34.65
CA GLU A 499 -16.68 0.86 -35.79
C GLU A 499 -17.12 2.28 -36.18
N MET A 500 -17.37 3.10 -35.18
CA MET A 500 -17.77 4.50 -35.42
C MET A 500 -16.58 5.35 -35.87
N ALA A 501 -15.39 5.14 -35.29
CA ALA A 501 -14.16 5.81 -35.69
C ALA A 501 -13.82 5.51 -37.15
N ALA A 502 -13.89 4.24 -37.56
CA ALA A 502 -13.68 3.83 -38.94
C ALA A 502 -14.69 4.49 -39.91
N GLY A 503 -15.98 4.60 -39.50
CA GLY A 503 -17.03 5.24 -40.27
C GLY A 503 -16.83 6.74 -40.52
N VAL A 504 -16.07 7.43 -39.64
CA VAL A 504 -15.79 8.87 -39.73
C VAL A 504 -14.32 9.17 -40.08
N GLY A 505 -13.53 8.14 -40.41
CA GLY A 505 -12.11 8.31 -40.79
C GLY A 505 -11.18 8.67 -39.63
N MET A 506 -11.58 8.40 -38.41
CA MET A 506 -10.73 8.56 -37.23
C MET A 506 -9.84 7.32 -37.00
N ALA A 507 -8.72 7.50 -36.34
CA ALA A 507 -7.87 6.37 -35.93
C ALA A 507 -8.59 5.48 -34.92
N GLU A 508 -8.42 4.17 -35.05
CA GLU A 508 -8.90 3.21 -34.05
C GLU A 508 -8.13 3.37 -32.74
N ASP A 509 -8.82 3.15 -31.61
CA ASP A 509 -8.18 3.11 -30.30
C ASP A 509 -7.51 1.74 -30.09
N PRO A 510 -6.17 1.66 -30.04
CA PRO A 510 -5.45 0.39 -29.85
C PRO A 510 -5.67 -0.21 -28.47
N ASP A 511 -6.01 0.61 -27.47
CA ASP A 511 -6.21 0.19 -26.07
C ASP A 511 -7.69 -0.12 -25.75
N LEU A 512 -8.57 -0.13 -26.73
CA LEU A 512 -10.02 -0.27 -26.56
C LEU A 512 -10.41 -1.48 -25.70
N HIS A 513 -9.82 -2.66 -26.00
CA HIS A 513 -10.12 -3.88 -25.24
C HIS A 513 -9.69 -3.77 -23.78
N LYS A 514 -8.53 -3.19 -23.52
CA LYS A 514 -8.04 -2.94 -22.16
C LYS A 514 -8.96 -2.00 -21.40
N ARG A 515 -9.40 -0.91 -22.01
CA ARG A 515 -10.31 0.06 -21.40
C ARG A 515 -11.67 -0.56 -21.04
N ILE A 516 -12.21 -1.43 -21.90
CA ILE A 516 -13.43 -2.19 -21.61
C ILE A 516 -13.20 -3.15 -20.45
N GLN A 517 -12.10 -3.88 -20.46
CA GLN A 517 -11.76 -4.83 -19.41
C GLN A 517 -11.58 -4.14 -18.04
N ASP A 518 -10.90 -3.00 -18.01
CA ASP A 518 -10.70 -2.20 -16.81
C ASP A 518 -12.05 -1.70 -16.25
N ALA A 519 -12.98 -1.30 -17.12
CA ALA A 519 -14.32 -0.89 -16.72
C ALA A 519 -15.12 -2.07 -16.12
N ILE A 520 -15.02 -3.26 -16.71
CA ILE A 520 -15.66 -4.48 -16.18
C ILE A 520 -15.11 -4.80 -14.79
N TYR A 521 -13.80 -4.80 -14.60
CA TYR A 521 -13.20 -5.04 -13.29
C TYR A 521 -13.61 -4.00 -12.26
N LYS A 522 -13.69 -2.73 -12.64
CA LYS A 522 -14.13 -1.66 -11.75
C LYS A 522 -15.57 -1.86 -11.27
N VAL A 523 -16.47 -2.28 -12.17
CA VAL A 523 -17.86 -2.59 -11.80
C VAL A 523 -17.92 -3.84 -10.92
N LEU A 524 -17.15 -4.89 -11.24
CA LEU A 524 -17.10 -6.12 -10.44
C LEU A 524 -16.59 -5.86 -9.01
N ASN A 525 -15.65 -4.93 -8.83
CA ASN A 525 -15.16 -4.57 -7.50
C ASN A 525 -16.22 -3.93 -6.59
N ASN A 526 -17.31 -3.44 -7.18
CA ASN A 526 -18.44 -2.88 -6.43
C ASN A 526 -19.53 -3.93 -6.15
N GLN A 527 -19.27 -5.22 -6.42
CA GLN A 527 -20.19 -6.29 -6.12
C GLN A 527 -20.14 -6.62 -4.62
N GLY A 528 -21.28 -6.52 -3.96
CA GLY A 528 -21.42 -6.90 -2.54
C GLY A 528 -21.54 -8.41 -2.34
N SER A 529 -21.46 -8.85 -1.09
CA SER A 529 -21.59 -10.26 -0.70
C SER A 529 -22.93 -10.90 -1.05
N SER A 530 -23.97 -10.10 -1.28
CA SER A 530 -25.29 -10.54 -1.75
C SER A 530 -25.35 -10.78 -3.27
N GLY A 531 -24.25 -10.50 -4.01
CA GLY A 531 -24.21 -10.54 -5.46
C GLY A 531 -24.75 -9.28 -6.16
N GLY A 532 -25.32 -8.34 -5.41
CA GLY A 532 -25.77 -7.05 -5.92
C GLY A 532 -24.60 -6.07 -6.11
N PHE A 533 -24.76 -5.13 -7.05
CA PHE A 533 -23.77 -4.10 -7.32
C PHE A 533 -24.12 -2.80 -6.62
N GLY A 534 -23.17 -2.26 -5.85
CA GLY A 534 -23.27 -0.94 -5.27
C GLY A 534 -22.87 0.17 -6.26
N LEU A 535 -23.17 1.40 -5.90
CA LEU A 535 -22.70 2.56 -6.69
C LEU A 535 -21.19 2.77 -6.48
N TRP A 536 -20.72 2.43 -5.30
CA TRP A 536 -19.34 2.63 -4.85
C TRP A 536 -18.79 1.36 -4.23
#